data_b87e29c2f15856d22260b70c8add04d1
#
_entry.id   b87e29c2f15856d22260b70c8add04d1
#
_cell.length_a   1.000
_cell.length_b   1.000
_cell.length_c   1.000
_cell.angle_alpha   90.00
_cell.angle_beta   90.00
_cell.angle_gamma   90.00
#
_symmetry.space_group_name_H-M   'P 1'
#
loop_
_entity.id
_entity.type
_entity.pdbx_description
1 polymer ?
#
loop_
_entity_poly.entity_id
_entity_poly.type
_entity_poly.pdbx_seq_one_letter_code
_entity_poly.pdbx_strand_id
1 'polypeptide(L)'
;ADTVRYGLSNAWDALMPYNSPSGSNYSRIIYDKIYDRLAYVHADGTLEPRAASSWESADGGTAALFHLDEHAAFHDGTLVTAKHWADTIALLTDPACPTLGRSAFAVLSGTDDTGAAVPGEALGAEAVDKYTLKLTFKTPTTPEDFLLDKNREYYVLPTHLLEGTAPEDVMELALWDEPVGSGPCKFVSETPGSQLVLEANPDYQLGRPGFDRLVITVIDKSNLLTSLIAGDLDYYAFGGNVSVEDAEVARAAGLEVLEGTVPNSFYELMLNNETIPSAAVRRAIDLALDKEALCLHTAQGLGEPAASDLTPGTGYDSGLTWARDVDGAKALLAEGGYDGRTYTLACTANRSGLAALMQQELAEAGITVTIETADSATLFAGMADGRYDMAIASHTPGALPLWFTESRFTADNNLFHVAELTPYTQAIAAVKGAAEHDERQVRVEELQALLAAERPFIPLWFGRTLHVQSPTVDGIDYPSSAFSNENVWDWVYRG
;
A
#
# COMPACT_ATOMS: atom_id res chain seq x y z
N ALA A 1 -8.54 -11.18 -32.72
CA ALA A 1 -7.51 -10.84 -31.72
C ALA A 1 -8.16 -10.94 -30.35
N ASP A 2 -7.60 -11.76 -29.49
CA ASP A 2 -8.07 -11.97 -28.13
C ASP A 2 -7.82 -10.69 -27.34
N THR A 3 -8.89 -9.99 -27.00
CA THR A 3 -8.83 -8.65 -26.42
C THR A 3 -9.42 -8.64 -25.03
N VAL A 4 -8.62 -8.27 -24.05
CA VAL A 4 -9.07 -7.98 -22.69
C VAL A 4 -9.50 -6.52 -22.60
N ARG A 5 -10.74 -6.28 -22.17
CA ARG A 5 -11.34 -4.96 -21.97
C ARG A 5 -11.23 -4.59 -20.50
N TYR A 6 -10.41 -3.58 -20.24
CA TYR A 6 -9.96 -3.19 -18.92
C TYR A 6 -10.49 -1.80 -18.57
N GLY A 7 -11.15 -1.65 -17.43
CA GLY A 7 -11.74 -0.40 -16.97
C GLY A 7 -10.93 0.27 -15.85
N LEU A 8 -10.87 1.59 -15.90
CA LEU A 8 -10.35 2.46 -14.84
C LEU A 8 -11.36 3.56 -14.53
N SER A 9 -11.51 3.94 -13.26
CA SER A 9 -12.41 5.04 -12.88
C SER A 9 -11.87 6.43 -13.20
N ASN A 10 -10.56 6.58 -13.31
CA ASN A 10 -9.90 7.83 -13.62
C ASN A 10 -8.79 7.62 -14.64
N ALA A 11 -8.49 8.67 -15.39
CA ALA A 11 -7.38 8.67 -16.32
C ALA A 11 -6.03 8.65 -15.58
N TRP A 12 -5.01 8.25 -16.31
CA TRP A 12 -3.61 8.29 -15.94
C TRP A 12 -2.99 9.65 -16.33
N ASP A 13 -1.82 9.91 -15.79
CA ASP A 13 -0.97 11.05 -16.17
C ASP A 13 -0.17 10.74 -17.46
N ALA A 14 0.98 11.37 -17.65
CA ALA A 14 1.89 11.05 -18.75
C ALA A 14 2.36 9.59 -18.69
N LEU A 15 2.73 9.01 -19.84
CA LEU A 15 3.22 7.61 -19.93
C LEU A 15 4.66 7.42 -19.45
N MET A 16 5.36 8.49 -19.10
CA MET A 16 6.67 8.47 -18.44
C MET A 16 6.49 8.29 -16.92
N PRO A 17 6.97 7.18 -16.31
CA PRO A 17 6.58 6.78 -14.96
C PRO A 17 7.01 7.75 -13.85
N TYR A 18 7.98 8.59 -14.11
CA TYR A 18 8.50 9.56 -13.15
C TYR A 18 8.03 11.00 -13.42
N ASN A 19 7.03 11.15 -14.27
CA ASN A 19 6.41 12.44 -14.63
C ASN A 19 4.91 12.46 -14.30
N SER A 20 4.52 11.89 -13.16
CA SER A 20 3.13 11.88 -12.69
C SER A 20 2.92 12.92 -11.60
N PRO A 21 2.26 14.05 -11.89
CA PRO A 21 2.02 15.10 -10.91
C PRO A 21 1.11 14.66 -9.76
N SER A 22 0.19 13.74 -10.02
CA SER A 22 -0.72 13.22 -9.00
C SER A 22 -0.11 12.10 -8.15
N GLY A 23 0.95 11.43 -8.63
CA GLY A 23 1.47 10.21 -8.02
C GLY A 23 0.42 9.10 -7.94
N SER A 24 -0.58 9.11 -8.83
CA SER A 24 -1.79 8.31 -8.70
C SER A 24 -1.55 6.82 -8.93
N ASN A 25 -2.35 6.00 -8.27
CA ASN A 25 -2.36 4.55 -8.51
C ASN A 25 -2.86 4.21 -9.92
N TYR A 26 -3.68 5.04 -10.53
CA TYR A 26 -4.15 4.87 -11.92
C TYR A 26 -2.99 4.94 -12.91
N SER A 27 -2.06 5.87 -12.72
CA SER A 27 -0.83 5.96 -13.51
C SER A 27 0.10 4.77 -13.26
N ARG A 28 0.29 4.36 -12.01
CA ARG A 28 1.13 3.21 -11.64
C ARG A 28 0.63 1.90 -12.25
N ILE A 29 -0.67 1.71 -12.33
CA ILE A 29 -1.28 0.55 -13.02
C ILE A 29 -0.88 0.50 -14.49
N ILE A 30 -0.82 1.64 -15.16
CA ILE A 30 -0.37 1.73 -16.56
C ILE A 30 1.13 1.45 -16.66
N TYR A 31 1.94 2.09 -15.82
CA TYR A 31 3.40 1.92 -15.82
C TYR A 31 3.80 0.46 -15.59
N ASP A 32 3.09 -0.23 -14.71
CA ASP A 32 3.34 -1.64 -14.38
C ASP A 32 3.17 -2.60 -15.57
N LYS A 33 2.45 -2.20 -16.59
CA LYS A 33 2.25 -2.98 -17.83
C LYS A 33 3.30 -2.69 -18.89
N ILE A 34 3.77 -1.46 -18.98
CA ILE A 34 4.70 -0.99 -20.00
C ILE A 34 6.15 -1.16 -19.55
N TYR A 35 6.43 -0.88 -18.27
CA TYR A 35 7.78 -0.91 -17.68
C TYR A 35 7.91 -2.05 -16.69
N ASP A 36 9.13 -2.52 -16.50
CA ASP A 36 9.39 -3.57 -15.54
C ASP A 36 9.86 -3.03 -14.19
N ARG A 37 9.60 -3.83 -13.15
CA ARG A 37 10.03 -3.63 -11.77
C ARG A 37 10.94 -4.77 -11.34
N LEU A 38 11.64 -4.60 -10.21
CA LEU A 38 12.55 -5.63 -9.71
C LEU A 38 11.84 -6.93 -9.32
N ALA A 39 10.72 -6.83 -8.62
CA ALA A 39 9.96 -7.98 -8.15
C ALA A 39 8.45 -7.81 -8.36
N TYR A 40 7.73 -8.92 -8.32
CA TYR A 40 6.28 -8.94 -8.15
C TYR A 40 5.94 -9.08 -6.67
N VAL A 41 5.01 -8.26 -6.20
CA VAL A 41 4.56 -8.25 -4.81
C VAL A 41 3.11 -8.70 -4.75
N HIS A 42 2.86 -9.86 -4.15
CA HIS A 42 1.50 -10.34 -3.88
C HIS A 42 0.80 -9.49 -2.81
N ALA A 43 -0.53 -9.58 -2.76
CA ALA A 43 -1.33 -8.84 -1.79
C ALA A 43 -0.93 -9.12 -0.33
N ASP A 44 -0.48 -10.35 -0.02
CA ASP A 44 -0.02 -10.77 1.31
C ASP A 44 1.44 -10.38 1.63
N GLY A 45 2.12 -9.67 0.71
CA GLY A 45 3.52 -9.31 0.84
C GLY A 45 4.50 -10.38 0.40
N THR A 46 4.05 -11.52 -0.11
CA THR A 46 4.94 -12.51 -0.73
C THR A 46 5.59 -11.93 -1.97
N LEU A 47 6.88 -12.15 -2.11
CA LEU A 47 7.69 -11.64 -3.22
C LEU A 47 8.00 -12.74 -4.23
N GLU A 48 7.86 -12.43 -5.51
CA GLU A 48 8.27 -13.29 -6.61
C GLU A 48 9.23 -12.56 -7.56
N PRO A 49 10.12 -13.30 -8.26
CA PRO A 49 10.96 -12.74 -9.31
C PRO A 49 10.16 -12.00 -10.38
N ARG A 50 10.74 -10.88 -10.87
CA ARG A 50 10.24 -10.18 -12.06
C ARG A 50 11.42 -9.74 -12.93
N ALA A 51 11.88 -8.49 -12.92
CA ALA A 51 13.13 -8.12 -13.59
C ALA A 51 14.36 -8.69 -12.86
N ALA A 52 14.30 -8.79 -11.53
CA ALA A 52 15.29 -9.53 -10.76
C ALA A 52 14.84 -10.97 -10.57
N SER A 53 15.71 -11.92 -10.86
CA SER A 53 15.50 -13.36 -10.66
C SER A 53 15.77 -13.79 -9.22
N SER A 54 16.58 -13.03 -8.48
CA SER A 54 16.87 -13.23 -7.06
C SER A 54 17.49 -11.97 -6.45
N TRP A 55 17.57 -11.95 -5.13
CA TRP A 55 18.18 -10.87 -4.36
C TRP A 55 18.80 -11.37 -3.07
N GLU A 56 19.78 -10.66 -2.57
CA GLU A 56 20.46 -10.98 -1.33
C GLU A 56 20.97 -9.71 -0.63
N SER A 57 21.11 -9.80 0.69
CA SER A 57 21.69 -8.74 1.50
C SER A 57 23.20 -8.68 1.31
N ALA A 58 23.78 -7.49 1.35
CA ALA A 58 25.20 -7.24 1.22
C ALA A 58 25.68 -6.20 2.23
N ASP A 59 27.00 -6.10 2.38
CA ASP A 59 27.71 -5.10 3.20
C ASP A 59 27.16 -5.00 4.64
N GLY A 60 26.87 -6.16 5.25
CA GLY A 60 26.37 -6.20 6.62
C GLY A 60 24.96 -5.63 6.80
N GLY A 61 24.12 -5.70 5.76
CA GLY A 61 22.72 -5.26 5.78
C GLY A 61 22.52 -3.80 5.33
N THR A 62 23.60 -3.12 4.88
CA THR A 62 23.49 -1.75 4.36
C THR A 62 23.35 -1.69 2.83
N ALA A 63 23.42 -2.83 2.16
CA ALA A 63 23.23 -2.93 0.71
C ALA A 63 22.43 -4.18 0.34
N ALA A 64 21.85 -4.16 -0.86
CA ALA A 64 21.20 -5.29 -1.50
C ALA A 64 21.79 -5.53 -2.89
N LEU A 65 21.98 -6.78 -3.25
CA LEU A 65 22.31 -7.22 -4.61
C LEU A 65 21.04 -7.78 -5.25
N PHE A 66 20.72 -7.29 -6.45
CA PHE A 66 19.63 -7.78 -7.28
C PHE A 66 20.22 -8.43 -8.53
N HIS A 67 20.03 -9.74 -8.66
CA HIS A 67 20.47 -10.51 -9.82
C HIS A 67 19.36 -10.47 -10.87
N LEU A 68 19.63 -9.81 -11.99
CA LEU A 68 18.64 -9.56 -13.05
C LEU A 68 18.45 -10.79 -13.94
N ASP A 69 17.26 -10.94 -14.49
CA ASP A 69 16.99 -11.93 -15.51
C ASP A 69 17.75 -11.57 -16.80
N GLU A 70 18.59 -12.47 -17.27
CA GLU A 70 19.45 -12.27 -18.45
C GLU A 70 18.66 -12.25 -19.79
N HIS A 71 17.39 -12.70 -19.77
CA HIS A 71 16.51 -12.71 -20.92
C HIS A 71 15.60 -11.49 -21.01
N ALA A 72 15.57 -10.65 -19.97
CA ALA A 72 14.76 -9.43 -19.97
C ALA A 72 15.24 -8.48 -21.07
N ALA A 73 14.29 -8.00 -21.89
CA ALA A 73 14.58 -7.07 -22.99
C ALA A 73 13.57 -5.92 -23.02
N PHE A 74 14.03 -4.76 -23.44
CA PHE A 74 13.14 -3.67 -23.83
C PHE A 74 12.33 -4.04 -25.08
N HIS A 75 11.24 -3.33 -25.31
CA HIS A 75 10.33 -3.58 -26.43
C HIS A 75 10.97 -3.43 -27.82
N ASP A 76 12.11 -2.76 -27.89
CA ASP A 76 12.95 -2.62 -29.10
C ASP A 76 13.96 -3.78 -29.29
N GLY A 77 13.98 -4.75 -28.37
CA GLY A 77 14.86 -5.91 -28.39
C GLY A 77 16.21 -5.72 -27.68
N THR A 78 16.50 -4.54 -27.14
CA THR A 78 17.71 -4.29 -26.36
C THR A 78 17.63 -5.00 -25.02
N LEU A 79 18.65 -5.81 -24.65
CA LEU A 79 18.68 -6.49 -23.35
C LEU A 79 18.72 -5.49 -22.19
N VAL A 80 17.90 -5.73 -21.19
CA VAL A 80 17.94 -4.97 -19.94
C VAL A 80 19.13 -5.40 -19.11
N THR A 81 19.95 -4.45 -18.67
CA THR A 81 21.14 -4.71 -17.86
C THR A 81 21.12 -3.92 -16.58
N ALA A 82 22.00 -4.26 -15.64
CA ALA A 82 22.17 -3.50 -14.41
C ALA A 82 22.57 -2.04 -14.67
N LYS A 83 23.27 -1.78 -15.79
CA LYS A 83 23.59 -0.42 -16.20
C LYS A 83 22.35 0.42 -16.48
N HIS A 84 21.31 -0.14 -17.14
CA HIS A 84 20.06 0.58 -17.38
C HIS A 84 19.37 0.99 -16.07
N TRP A 85 19.39 0.12 -15.05
CA TRP A 85 18.86 0.41 -13.72
C TRP A 85 19.68 1.50 -13.02
N ALA A 86 21.02 1.37 -13.01
CA ALA A 86 21.90 2.35 -12.39
C ALA A 86 21.82 3.71 -13.08
N ASP A 87 21.78 3.74 -14.42
CA ASP A 87 21.65 4.98 -15.21
C ASP A 87 20.27 5.63 -14.99
N THR A 88 19.20 4.83 -14.87
CA THR A 88 17.85 5.34 -14.53
C THR A 88 17.88 6.07 -13.20
N ILE A 89 18.46 5.46 -12.17
CA ILE A 89 18.55 6.03 -10.83
C ILE A 89 19.45 7.29 -10.85
N ALA A 90 20.58 7.23 -11.53
CA ALA A 90 21.49 8.38 -11.67
C ALA A 90 20.80 9.58 -12.35
N LEU A 91 20.04 9.33 -13.42
CA LEU A 91 19.27 10.37 -14.11
C LEU A 91 18.22 11.02 -13.21
N LEU A 92 17.43 10.20 -12.50
CA LEU A 92 16.32 10.68 -11.70
C LEU A 92 16.75 11.36 -10.39
N THR A 93 17.93 11.00 -9.88
CA THR A 93 18.54 11.67 -8.72
C THR A 93 19.31 12.93 -9.09
N ASP A 94 19.62 13.14 -10.37
CA ASP A 94 20.26 14.38 -10.84
C ASP A 94 19.37 15.58 -10.51
N PRO A 95 19.87 16.60 -9.78
CA PRO A 95 19.08 17.79 -9.44
C PRO A 95 18.54 18.55 -10.65
N ALA A 96 19.18 18.45 -11.82
CA ALA A 96 18.72 19.09 -13.05
C ALA A 96 17.54 18.37 -13.71
N CYS A 97 17.32 17.09 -13.41
CA CYS A 97 16.18 16.35 -13.96
C CYS A 97 14.87 16.79 -13.29
N PRO A 98 13.87 17.29 -14.02
CA PRO A 98 12.63 17.80 -13.43
C PRO A 98 11.62 16.69 -13.12
N THR A 99 12.07 15.60 -12.50
CA THR A 99 11.24 14.47 -12.13
C THR A 99 10.32 14.78 -10.94
N LEU A 100 9.12 14.24 -10.95
CA LEU A 100 8.15 14.31 -9.85
C LEU A 100 8.25 13.10 -8.89
N GLY A 101 9.03 12.08 -9.26
CA GLY A 101 9.18 10.84 -8.48
C GLY A 101 10.49 10.72 -7.69
N ARG A 102 11.28 11.80 -7.55
CA ARG A 102 12.62 11.75 -6.95
C ARG A 102 12.65 11.26 -5.52
N SER A 103 11.65 11.57 -4.72
CA SER A 103 11.57 11.19 -3.31
C SER A 103 11.66 9.68 -3.07
N ALA A 104 11.32 8.86 -4.07
CA ALA A 104 11.47 7.41 -4.00
C ALA A 104 12.93 6.96 -3.79
N PHE A 105 13.89 7.78 -4.21
CA PHE A 105 15.32 7.49 -4.12
C PHE A 105 15.98 8.04 -2.85
N ALA A 106 15.23 8.71 -1.99
CA ALA A 106 15.75 9.30 -0.74
C ALA A 106 16.30 8.26 0.25
N VAL A 107 15.98 6.97 0.07
CA VAL A 107 16.50 5.85 0.89
C VAL A 107 17.93 5.44 0.50
N LEU A 108 18.41 5.84 -0.67
CA LEU A 108 19.73 5.46 -1.18
C LEU A 108 20.82 6.34 -0.59
N SER A 109 22.00 5.76 -0.32
CA SER A 109 23.19 6.52 0.04
C SER A 109 23.58 7.50 -1.08
N GLY A 110 24.22 8.62 -0.73
CA GLY A 110 24.59 9.65 -1.69
C GLY A 110 23.44 10.50 -2.21
N THR A 111 22.25 10.43 -1.58
CA THR A 111 21.12 11.31 -1.86
C THR A 111 20.76 12.15 -0.63
N ASP A 112 20.10 13.30 -0.84
CA ASP A 112 19.48 14.06 0.25
C ASP A 112 18.08 13.57 0.61
N ASP A 113 17.38 14.25 1.49
CA ASP A 113 16.04 13.87 1.94
C ASP A 113 14.96 14.05 0.87
N THR A 114 15.26 14.76 -0.23
CA THR A 114 14.41 14.88 -1.41
C THR A 114 14.68 13.78 -2.45
N GLY A 115 15.72 12.96 -2.25
CA GLY A 115 16.21 11.97 -3.20
C GLY A 115 17.15 12.52 -4.26
N ALA A 116 17.59 13.80 -4.16
CA ALA A 116 18.57 14.37 -5.07
C ALA A 116 19.98 13.91 -4.71
N ALA A 117 20.78 13.60 -5.73
CA ALA A 117 22.19 13.24 -5.55
C ALA A 117 22.98 14.38 -4.89
N VAL A 118 23.77 14.05 -3.87
CA VAL A 118 24.61 14.99 -3.15
C VAL A 118 25.96 15.13 -3.86
N PRO A 119 26.36 16.34 -4.27
CA PRO A 119 27.62 16.55 -4.97
C PRO A 119 28.81 16.02 -4.17
N GLY A 120 29.64 15.20 -4.81
CA GLY A 120 30.84 14.61 -4.20
C GLY A 120 30.63 13.34 -3.37
N GLU A 121 29.40 12.90 -3.19
CA GLU A 121 29.06 11.62 -2.59
C GLU A 121 28.82 10.54 -3.66
N ALA A 122 29.16 9.29 -3.33
CA ALA A 122 28.88 8.16 -4.22
C ALA A 122 27.40 7.80 -4.12
N LEU A 123 26.72 7.77 -5.27
CA LEU A 123 25.33 7.34 -5.35
C LEU A 123 25.20 5.84 -5.04
N GLY A 124 24.25 5.47 -4.19
CA GLY A 124 23.97 4.09 -3.80
C GLY A 124 23.24 3.26 -4.86
N ALA A 125 23.64 3.37 -6.13
CA ALA A 125 23.14 2.55 -7.23
C ALA A 125 24.30 2.24 -8.20
N GLU A 126 24.69 0.97 -8.28
CA GLU A 126 25.87 0.51 -9.03
C GLU A 126 25.55 -0.75 -9.83
N ALA A 127 25.97 -0.76 -11.10
CA ALA A 127 26.05 -1.98 -11.90
C ALA A 127 27.36 -2.68 -11.58
N VAL A 128 27.34 -3.68 -10.69
CA VAL A 128 28.50 -4.47 -10.28
C VAL A 128 29.07 -5.27 -11.44
N ASP A 129 28.15 -5.85 -12.22
CA ASP A 129 28.42 -6.50 -13.49
C ASP A 129 27.21 -6.27 -14.44
N LYS A 130 27.18 -6.99 -15.56
CA LYS A 130 26.13 -6.80 -16.58
C LYS A 130 24.73 -7.02 -16.04
N TYR A 131 24.55 -7.96 -15.10
CA TYR A 131 23.25 -8.39 -14.59
C TYR A 131 23.12 -8.33 -13.07
N THR A 132 24.05 -7.68 -12.37
CA THR A 132 23.98 -7.48 -10.92
C THR A 132 23.91 -6.00 -10.59
N LEU A 133 22.74 -5.58 -10.10
CA LEU A 133 22.50 -4.24 -9.55
C LEU A 133 22.74 -4.27 -8.05
N LYS A 134 23.58 -3.36 -7.56
CA LYS A 134 23.76 -3.11 -6.12
C LYS A 134 23.09 -1.81 -5.74
N LEU A 135 22.22 -1.88 -4.73
CA LEU A 135 21.65 -0.70 -4.07
C LEU A 135 22.22 -0.59 -2.67
N THR A 136 22.74 0.59 -2.31
CA THR A 136 23.30 0.91 -0.98
C THR A 136 22.39 1.91 -0.30
N PHE A 137 21.97 1.62 0.92
CA PHE A 137 20.97 2.35 1.68
C PHE A 137 21.62 3.25 2.75
N LYS A 138 20.95 4.35 3.10
CA LYS A 138 21.36 5.24 4.20
C LYS A 138 21.30 4.57 5.57
N THR A 139 20.35 3.64 5.73
CA THR A 139 20.13 2.86 6.95
C THR A 139 20.06 1.38 6.61
N PRO A 140 20.41 0.48 7.52
CA PRO A 140 20.26 -0.97 7.29
C PRO A 140 18.86 -1.31 6.81
N THR A 141 18.76 -1.99 5.67
CA THR A 141 17.49 -2.33 5.00
C THR A 141 17.66 -3.67 4.32
N THR A 142 16.77 -4.62 4.59
CA THR A 142 16.80 -5.90 3.87
C THR A 142 16.29 -5.71 2.44
N PRO A 143 16.69 -6.54 1.46
CA PRO A 143 16.14 -6.50 0.12
C PRO A 143 14.62 -6.63 0.10
N GLU A 144 14.07 -7.50 0.95
CA GLU A 144 12.64 -7.74 1.09
C GLU A 144 11.90 -6.50 1.57
N ASP A 145 12.41 -5.82 2.60
CA ASP A 145 11.81 -4.59 3.11
C ASP A 145 11.85 -3.48 2.06
N PHE A 146 12.97 -3.36 1.34
CA PHE A 146 13.09 -2.42 0.23
C PHE A 146 12.05 -2.70 -0.86
N LEU A 147 11.91 -3.97 -1.26
CA LEU A 147 10.94 -4.36 -2.29
C LEU A 147 9.49 -4.12 -1.83
N LEU A 148 9.15 -4.43 -0.58
CA LEU A 148 7.81 -4.20 -0.04
C LEU A 148 7.46 -2.71 0.07
N ASP A 149 8.44 -1.85 0.34
CA ASP A 149 8.23 -0.41 0.47
C ASP A 149 8.34 0.33 -0.87
N LYS A 150 9.42 0.09 -1.64
CA LYS A 150 9.81 0.95 -2.77
C LYS A 150 9.66 0.34 -4.16
N ASN A 151 9.50 -0.99 -4.30
CA ASN A 151 9.44 -1.64 -5.61
C ASN A 151 8.42 -0.99 -6.56
N ARG A 152 7.27 -0.55 -6.06
CA ARG A 152 6.22 0.11 -6.85
C ARG A 152 6.61 1.47 -7.46
N GLU A 153 7.73 2.04 -7.01
CA GLU A 153 8.23 3.35 -7.44
C GLU A 153 9.53 3.23 -8.25
N TYR A 154 10.01 2.00 -8.49
CA TYR A 154 11.25 1.71 -9.20
C TYR A 154 10.96 1.00 -10.52
N TYR A 155 11.07 1.75 -11.63
CA TYR A 155 10.92 1.26 -12.99
C TYR A 155 12.21 1.47 -13.76
N VAL A 156 12.62 0.52 -14.59
CA VAL A 156 13.77 0.70 -15.47
C VAL A 156 13.38 1.46 -16.74
N LEU A 157 14.15 2.47 -17.08
CA LEU A 157 13.98 3.27 -18.30
C LEU A 157 14.91 2.78 -19.42
N PRO A 158 14.54 2.97 -20.69
CA PRO A 158 15.37 2.65 -21.85
C PRO A 158 16.49 3.69 -22.01
N THR A 159 17.45 3.72 -21.09
CA THR A 159 18.50 4.75 -21.03
C THR A 159 19.40 4.76 -22.26
N HIS A 160 19.49 3.67 -23.03
CA HIS A 160 20.16 3.61 -24.32
C HIS A 160 19.52 4.52 -25.38
N LEU A 161 18.22 4.86 -25.22
CA LEU A 161 17.51 5.82 -26.09
C LEU A 161 17.59 7.25 -25.57
N LEU A 162 18.16 7.47 -24.39
CA LEU A 162 18.32 8.77 -23.76
C LEU A 162 19.74 9.34 -23.90
N GLU A 163 20.65 8.60 -24.53
CA GLU A 163 22.03 9.01 -24.73
C GLU A 163 22.12 10.36 -25.45
N GLY A 164 22.90 11.29 -24.86
CA GLY A 164 23.07 12.63 -25.41
C GLY A 164 21.96 13.62 -25.07
N THR A 165 20.92 13.21 -24.35
CA THR A 165 19.88 14.11 -23.83
C THR A 165 20.32 14.67 -22.49
N ALA A 166 20.23 15.99 -22.32
CA ALA A 166 20.51 16.63 -21.03
C ALA A 166 19.42 16.24 -19.99
N PRO A 167 19.76 16.07 -18.71
CA PRO A 167 18.78 15.68 -17.69
C PRO A 167 17.54 16.57 -17.63
N GLU A 168 17.71 17.89 -17.83
CA GLU A 168 16.62 18.85 -17.85
C GLU A 168 15.61 18.67 -18.99
N ASP A 169 16.01 18.03 -20.09
CA ASP A 169 15.19 17.87 -21.30
C ASP A 169 14.50 16.48 -21.35
N VAL A 170 14.87 15.54 -20.49
CA VAL A 170 14.44 14.14 -20.59
C VAL A 170 12.91 14.01 -20.50
N MET A 171 12.25 14.78 -19.65
CA MET A 171 10.79 14.66 -19.44
C MET A 171 9.97 15.14 -20.63
N GLU A 172 10.54 15.94 -21.54
CA GLU A 172 9.87 16.53 -22.69
C GLU A 172 10.09 15.75 -24.00
N LEU A 173 10.75 14.59 -23.94
CA LEU A 173 11.02 13.78 -25.13
C LEU A 173 9.75 13.18 -25.72
N ALA A 174 9.61 13.24 -27.05
CA ALA A 174 8.54 12.58 -27.79
C ALA A 174 8.56 11.04 -27.64
N LEU A 175 9.65 10.47 -27.14
CA LEU A 175 9.75 9.06 -26.77
C LEU A 175 8.63 8.62 -25.82
N TRP A 176 8.15 9.52 -24.96
CA TRP A 176 7.12 9.18 -23.98
C TRP A 176 5.70 9.20 -24.53
N ASP A 177 5.50 9.69 -25.76
CA ASP A 177 4.21 9.60 -26.47
C ASP A 177 3.98 8.15 -26.99
N GLU A 178 5.07 7.46 -27.34
CA GLU A 178 5.08 6.05 -27.76
C GLU A 178 6.19 5.30 -27.00
N PRO A 179 5.97 5.01 -25.70
CA PRO A 179 7.06 4.59 -24.82
C PRO A 179 7.59 3.19 -25.17
N VAL A 180 8.92 3.08 -25.08
CA VAL A 180 9.64 1.81 -25.12
C VAL A 180 9.94 1.39 -23.68
N GLY A 181 9.19 0.42 -23.17
CA GLY A 181 9.42 -0.18 -21.86
C GLY A 181 10.04 -1.56 -21.96
N SER A 182 10.01 -2.31 -20.87
CA SER A 182 10.45 -3.70 -20.79
C SER A 182 9.40 -4.62 -20.15
N GLY A 183 8.19 -4.11 -19.97
CA GLY A 183 7.09 -4.80 -19.31
C GLY A 183 6.36 -5.80 -20.19
N PRO A 184 5.33 -6.45 -19.63
CA PRO A 184 4.56 -7.51 -20.30
C PRO A 184 3.71 -7.03 -21.49
N CYS A 185 3.51 -5.71 -21.62
CA CYS A 185 2.72 -5.13 -22.70
C CYS A 185 3.47 -4.00 -23.42
N LYS A 186 3.28 -3.93 -24.74
CA LYS A 186 3.83 -2.89 -25.62
C LYS A 186 2.77 -1.85 -25.95
N PHE A 187 3.18 -0.59 -26.09
CA PHE A 187 2.32 0.50 -26.55
C PHE A 187 1.84 0.28 -27.98
N VAL A 188 0.57 0.59 -28.24
CA VAL A 188 -0.04 0.61 -29.58
C VAL A 188 -0.60 1.98 -29.91
N SER A 189 -1.47 2.51 -29.06
CA SER A 189 -2.06 3.83 -29.28
C SER A 189 -2.71 4.38 -28.02
N GLU A 190 -2.85 5.70 -27.96
CA GLU A 190 -3.50 6.41 -26.88
C GLU A 190 -4.49 7.45 -27.42
N THR A 191 -5.65 7.53 -26.78
CA THR A 191 -6.52 8.69 -26.80
C THR A 191 -6.44 9.33 -25.41
N PRO A 192 -5.69 10.42 -25.22
CA PRO A 192 -5.40 10.99 -23.90
C PRO A 192 -6.65 11.16 -23.04
N GLY A 193 -6.57 10.70 -21.80
CA GLY A 193 -7.65 10.79 -20.81
C GLY A 193 -8.84 9.87 -21.05
N SER A 194 -8.82 9.01 -22.08
CA SER A 194 -9.96 8.17 -22.45
C SER A 194 -9.61 6.71 -22.65
N GLN A 195 -8.65 6.40 -23.51
CA GLN A 195 -8.33 5.03 -23.87
C GLN A 195 -6.82 4.84 -24.15
N LEU A 196 -6.29 3.71 -23.70
CA LEU A 196 -4.95 3.23 -24.02
C LEU A 196 -5.05 1.81 -24.56
N VAL A 197 -4.42 1.57 -25.72
CA VAL A 197 -4.34 0.24 -26.32
C VAL A 197 -2.91 -0.26 -26.20
N LEU A 198 -2.77 -1.40 -25.57
CA LEU A 198 -1.52 -2.14 -25.45
C LEU A 198 -1.65 -3.49 -26.16
N GLU A 199 -0.53 -4.05 -26.61
CA GLU A 199 -0.46 -5.43 -27.11
C GLU A 199 0.45 -6.27 -26.22
N ALA A 200 0.20 -7.57 -26.16
CA ALA A 200 1.02 -8.51 -25.41
C ALA A 200 2.47 -8.50 -25.94
N ASN A 201 3.44 -8.42 -25.03
CA ASN A 201 4.86 -8.57 -25.37
C ASN A 201 5.17 -10.08 -25.55
N PRO A 202 5.47 -10.55 -26.77
CA PRO A 202 5.73 -11.97 -27.01
C PRO A 202 7.02 -12.47 -26.37
N ASP A 203 7.95 -11.55 -26.09
CA ASP A 203 9.30 -11.85 -25.60
C ASP A 203 9.48 -11.52 -24.13
N TYR A 204 8.37 -11.36 -23.38
CA TYR A 204 8.46 -11.05 -21.95
C TYR A 204 9.06 -12.23 -21.17
N GLN A 205 10.05 -11.97 -20.32
CA GLN A 205 10.84 -13.01 -19.64
C GLN A 205 10.01 -13.96 -18.75
N LEU A 206 8.88 -13.49 -18.21
CA LEU A 206 7.98 -14.36 -17.41
C LEU A 206 6.91 -15.08 -18.25
N GLY A 207 6.95 -14.90 -19.54
CA GLY A 207 6.00 -15.50 -20.49
C GLY A 207 5.13 -14.45 -21.19
N ARG A 208 4.70 -14.78 -22.39
CA ARG A 208 3.77 -13.94 -23.16
C ARG A 208 2.40 -13.97 -22.49
N PRO A 209 1.76 -12.81 -22.25
CA PRO A 209 0.36 -12.77 -21.81
C PRO A 209 -0.56 -13.58 -22.75
N GLY A 210 -1.52 -14.28 -22.18
CA GLY A 210 -2.47 -15.15 -22.90
C GLY A 210 -3.62 -14.39 -23.60
N PHE A 211 -3.35 -13.17 -24.07
CA PHE A 211 -4.22 -12.34 -24.90
C PHE A 211 -3.39 -11.67 -26.00
N ASP A 212 -4.05 -11.05 -26.98
CA ASP A 212 -3.35 -10.27 -28.01
C ASP A 212 -3.31 -8.78 -27.65
N ARG A 213 -4.42 -8.25 -27.15
CA ARG A 213 -4.55 -6.82 -26.82
C ARG A 213 -5.17 -6.61 -25.45
N LEU A 214 -4.74 -5.54 -24.82
CA LEU A 214 -5.32 -4.98 -23.60
C LEU A 214 -5.83 -3.57 -23.92
N VAL A 215 -7.14 -3.39 -23.92
CA VAL A 215 -7.79 -2.09 -24.17
C VAL A 215 -8.24 -1.51 -22.85
N ILE A 216 -7.53 -0.49 -22.41
CA ILE A 216 -7.78 0.21 -21.14
C ILE A 216 -8.64 1.42 -21.42
N THR A 217 -9.81 1.51 -20.79
CA THR A 217 -10.79 2.58 -21.01
C THR A 217 -11.19 3.20 -19.68
N VAL A 218 -11.32 4.54 -19.66
CA VAL A 218 -11.84 5.25 -18.50
C VAL A 218 -13.36 5.09 -18.47
N ILE A 219 -13.85 4.44 -17.40
CA ILE A 219 -15.26 4.12 -17.20
C ILE A 219 -15.65 4.54 -15.79
N ASP A 220 -16.68 5.36 -15.65
CA ASP A 220 -17.19 5.73 -14.33
C ASP A 220 -17.59 4.48 -13.52
N LYS A 221 -17.24 4.46 -12.24
CA LYS A 221 -17.50 3.33 -11.35
C LYS A 221 -18.99 2.96 -11.28
N SER A 222 -19.91 3.92 -11.45
CA SER A 222 -21.35 3.66 -11.48
C SER A 222 -21.78 2.75 -12.63
N ASN A 223 -20.99 2.69 -13.71
CA ASN A 223 -21.23 1.83 -14.88
C ASN A 223 -20.50 0.49 -14.82
N LEU A 224 -19.70 0.22 -13.78
CA LEU A 224 -18.86 -0.97 -13.67
C LEU A 224 -19.68 -2.25 -13.85
N LEU A 225 -20.67 -2.47 -13.00
CA LEU A 225 -21.45 -3.71 -12.98
C LEU A 225 -22.27 -3.89 -14.27
N THR A 226 -22.88 -2.82 -14.76
CA THR A 226 -23.64 -2.83 -16.01
C THR A 226 -22.76 -3.19 -17.19
N SER A 227 -21.56 -2.62 -17.27
CA SER A 227 -20.60 -2.89 -18.36
C SER A 227 -20.05 -4.32 -18.33
N LEU A 228 -19.79 -4.87 -17.13
CA LEU A 228 -19.39 -6.27 -16.96
C LEU A 228 -20.52 -7.22 -17.38
N ILE A 229 -21.76 -6.97 -16.98
CA ILE A 229 -22.93 -7.79 -17.33
C ILE A 229 -23.20 -7.73 -18.83
N ALA A 230 -23.06 -6.57 -19.46
CA ALA A 230 -23.25 -6.39 -20.89
C ALA A 230 -22.10 -7.04 -21.73
N GLY A 231 -21.00 -7.40 -21.11
CA GLY A 231 -19.80 -7.91 -21.80
C GLY A 231 -19.00 -6.81 -22.51
N ASP A 232 -19.20 -5.56 -22.15
CA ASP A 232 -18.41 -4.42 -22.66
C ASP A 232 -17.09 -4.24 -21.89
N LEU A 233 -16.95 -4.94 -20.77
CA LEU A 233 -15.82 -4.91 -19.88
C LEU A 233 -15.52 -6.33 -19.38
N ASP A 234 -14.24 -6.67 -19.22
CA ASP A 234 -13.80 -7.96 -18.67
C ASP A 234 -13.27 -7.82 -17.24
N TYR A 235 -12.57 -6.72 -16.97
CA TYR A 235 -11.92 -6.46 -15.69
C TYR A 235 -11.97 -4.95 -15.39
N TYR A 236 -12.17 -4.62 -14.11
CA TYR A 236 -12.10 -3.25 -13.63
C TYR A 236 -11.06 -3.17 -12.52
N ALA A 237 -10.07 -2.35 -12.71
CA ALA A 237 -8.93 -2.24 -11.81
C ALA A 237 -9.25 -1.53 -10.50
N PHE A 238 -8.22 -1.07 -9.86
CA PHE A 238 -8.21 -0.32 -8.61
C PHE A 238 -9.48 0.53 -8.39
N GLY A 239 -10.12 0.34 -7.24
CA GLY A 239 -11.39 1.00 -6.91
C GLY A 239 -12.65 0.29 -7.41
N GLY A 240 -12.52 -0.86 -8.07
CA GLY A 240 -13.62 -1.69 -8.59
C GLY A 240 -14.35 -2.54 -7.54
N ASN A 241 -14.19 -2.24 -6.25
CA ASN A 241 -14.94 -2.92 -5.20
C ASN A 241 -16.44 -2.65 -5.29
N VAL A 242 -17.23 -3.68 -5.03
CA VAL A 242 -18.69 -3.65 -5.06
C VAL A 242 -19.29 -3.93 -3.68
N SER A 243 -20.56 -3.55 -3.49
CA SER A 243 -21.31 -3.91 -2.29
C SER A 243 -21.66 -5.40 -2.27
N VAL A 244 -22.08 -5.92 -1.12
CA VAL A 244 -22.59 -7.29 -1.01
C VAL A 244 -23.83 -7.49 -1.90
N GLU A 245 -24.71 -6.50 -2.00
CA GLU A 245 -25.90 -6.55 -2.86
C GLU A 245 -25.52 -6.60 -4.34
N ASP A 246 -24.58 -5.77 -4.77
CA ASP A 246 -24.11 -5.78 -6.16
C ASP A 246 -23.37 -7.08 -6.50
N ALA A 247 -22.67 -7.67 -5.54
CA ALA A 247 -22.03 -8.97 -5.69
C ALA A 247 -23.05 -10.09 -5.94
N GLU A 248 -24.21 -10.06 -5.27
CA GLU A 248 -25.30 -11.03 -5.52
C GLU A 248 -25.88 -10.85 -6.94
N VAL A 249 -26.06 -9.61 -7.39
CA VAL A 249 -26.49 -9.31 -8.76
C VAL A 249 -25.47 -9.83 -9.77
N ALA A 250 -24.18 -9.63 -9.49
CA ALA A 250 -23.07 -10.11 -10.34
C ALA A 250 -23.07 -11.64 -10.46
N ARG A 251 -23.18 -12.36 -9.34
CA ARG A 251 -23.26 -13.84 -9.33
C ARG A 251 -24.46 -14.35 -10.12
N ALA A 252 -25.63 -13.73 -9.95
CA ALA A 252 -26.83 -14.08 -10.70
C ALA A 252 -26.67 -13.85 -12.21
N ALA A 253 -25.83 -12.91 -12.61
CA ALA A 253 -25.51 -12.62 -14.01
C ALA A 253 -24.36 -13.51 -14.57
N GLY A 254 -23.80 -14.41 -13.77
CA GLY A 254 -22.73 -15.31 -14.18
C GLY A 254 -21.32 -14.71 -14.14
N LEU A 255 -21.14 -13.59 -13.44
CA LEU A 255 -19.83 -12.99 -13.21
C LEU A 255 -19.14 -13.66 -12.02
N GLU A 256 -17.82 -13.58 -11.99
CA GLU A 256 -17.02 -14.01 -10.86
C GLU A 256 -16.98 -12.94 -9.78
N VAL A 257 -17.15 -13.36 -8.54
CA VAL A 257 -17.02 -12.49 -7.36
C VAL A 257 -15.87 -13.00 -6.51
N LEU A 258 -14.87 -12.17 -6.31
CA LEU A 258 -13.68 -12.46 -5.53
C LEU A 258 -13.70 -11.62 -4.26
N GLU A 259 -13.42 -12.25 -3.12
CA GLU A 259 -13.13 -11.55 -1.87
C GLU A 259 -11.62 -11.36 -1.76
N GLY A 260 -11.19 -10.15 -1.41
CA GLY A 260 -9.78 -9.88 -1.15
C GLY A 260 -9.25 -10.78 -0.04
N THR A 261 -8.14 -11.48 -0.29
CA THR A 261 -7.50 -12.38 0.70
C THR A 261 -6.79 -11.61 1.80
N VAL A 262 -6.39 -10.38 1.51
CA VAL A 262 -5.74 -9.46 2.46
C VAL A 262 -6.63 -8.23 2.66
N PRO A 263 -6.73 -7.74 3.90
CA PRO A 263 -7.49 -6.53 4.18
C PRO A 263 -6.98 -5.32 3.38
N ASN A 264 -7.89 -4.46 2.96
CA ASN A 264 -7.60 -3.20 2.29
C ASN A 264 -7.94 -1.96 3.12
N SER A 265 -8.51 -2.16 4.30
CA SER A 265 -8.76 -1.10 5.27
C SER A 265 -8.47 -1.57 6.70
N PHE A 266 -7.95 -0.66 7.50
CA PHE A 266 -7.74 -0.81 8.93
C PHE A 266 -8.44 0.33 9.64
N TYR A 267 -9.29 0.00 10.62
CA TYR A 267 -9.99 0.98 11.44
C TYR A 267 -9.38 1.04 12.82
N GLU A 268 -9.19 2.25 13.31
CA GLU A 268 -8.70 2.52 14.65
C GLU A 268 -9.60 3.51 15.40
N LEU A 269 -9.59 3.42 16.72
CA LEU A 269 -9.99 4.49 17.60
C LEU A 269 -8.72 5.17 18.13
N MET A 270 -8.45 6.37 17.64
CA MET A 270 -7.39 7.22 18.18
C MET A 270 -7.76 7.63 19.61
N LEU A 271 -6.80 7.59 20.52
CA LEU A 271 -6.96 8.02 21.90
C LEU A 271 -6.00 9.15 22.21
N ASN A 272 -6.48 10.20 22.87
CA ASN A 272 -5.63 11.24 23.44
C ASN A 272 -5.13 10.78 24.82
N ASN A 273 -3.85 10.36 24.89
CA ASN A 273 -3.27 9.81 26.11
C ASN A 273 -3.00 10.89 27.18
N GLU A 274 -3.04 12.18 26.83
CA GLU A 274 -2.97 13.26 27.81
C GLU A 274 -4.30 13.41 28.57
N THR A 275 -5.43 13.31 27.86
CA THR A 275 -6.77 13.44 28.46
C THR A 275 -7.30 12.11 29.01
N ILE A 276 -6.76 10.97 28.54
CA ILE A 276 -7.02 9.62 29.03
C ILE A 276 -5.68 9.02 29.51
N PRO A 277 -5.08 9.52 30.61
CA PRO A 277 -3.71 9.17 30.98
C PRO A 277 -3.55 7.73 31.50
N SER A 278 -4.62 7.13 32.05
CA SER A 278 -4.58 5.78 32.61
C SER A 278 -4.63 4.72 31.53
N ALA A 279 -3.59 3.90 31.40
CA ALA A 279 -3.59 2.73 30.51
C ALA A 279 -4.74 1.75 30.86
N ALA A 280 -5.09 1.59 32.13
CA ALA A 280 -6.22 0.78 32.55
C ALA A 280 -7.55 1.32 31.98
N VAL A 281 -7.76 2.64 31.97
CA VAL A 281 -8.96 3.25 31.36
C VAL A 281 -8.96 3.05 29.85
N ARG A 282 -7.82 3.22 29.16
CA ARG A 282 -7.73 2.98 27.71
C ARG A 282 -8.00 1.52 27.33
N ARG A 283 -7.50 0.57 28.14
CA ARG A 283 -7.81 -0.87 27.99
C ARG A 283 -9.27 -1.18 28.29
N ALA A 284 -9.89 -0.48 29.24
CA ALA A 284 -11.32 -0.62 29.51
C ALA A 284 -12.17 -0.18 28.31
N ILE A 285 -11.80 0.91 27.64
CA ILE A 285 -12.46 1.35 26.40
C ILE A 285 -12.37 0.25 25.34
N ASP A 286 -11.19 -0.36 25.16
CA ASP A 286 -10.99 -1.46 24.19
C ASP A 286 -11.88 -2.67 24.52
N LEU A 287 -11.95 -3.11 25.78
CA LEU A 287 -12.76 -4.25 26.20
C LEU A 287 -14.28 -3.99 26.14
N ALA A 288 -14.71 -2.75 26.24
CA ALA A 288 -16.13 -2.39 26.20
C ALA A 288 -16.72 -2.46 24.79
N LEU A 289 -15.89 -2.25 23.75
CA LEU A 289 -16.33 -2.20 22.36
C LEU A 289 -16.59 -3.61 21.79
N ASP A 290 -17.70 -3.76 21.09
CA ASP A 290 -18.03 -4.98 20.33
C ASP A 290 -17.49 -4.84 18.90
N LYS A 291 -16.23 -5.19 18.72
CA LYS A 291 -15.56 -5.04 17.41
C LYS A 291 -16.21 -5.88 16.30
N GLU A 292 -16.85 -7.01 16.63
CA GLU A 292 -17.59 -7.81 15.66
C GLU A 292 -18.85 -7.06 15.19
N ALA A 293 -19.62 -6.48 16.11
CA ALA A 293 -20.80 -5.69 15.79
C ALA A 293 -20.42 -4.40 15.01
N LEU A 294 -19.34 -3.72 15.41
CA LEU A 294 -18.83 -2.54 14.73
C LEU A 294 -18.36 -2.85 13.30
N CYS A 295 -17.65 -3.96 13.13
CA CYS A 295 -17.20 -4.44 11.82
C CYS A 295 -18.39 -4.84 10.93
N LEU A 296 -19.38 -5.54 11.47
CA LEU A 296 -20.59 -5.92 10.75
C LEU A 296 -21.37 -4.67 10.27
N HIS A 297 -21.51 -3.67 11.14
CA HIS A 297 -22.17 -2.40 10.81
C HIS A 297 -21.48 -1.67 9.65
N THR A 298 -20.16 -1.66 9.61
CA THR A 298 -19.37 -0.87 8.66
C THR A 298 -19.03 -1.64 7.39
N ALA A 299 -18.60 -2.89 7.53
CA ALA A 299 -18.05 -3.72 6.45
C ALA A 299 -18.99 -4.84 6.01
N GLN A 300 -20.24 -4.86 6.49
CA GLN A 300 -21.26 -5.87 6.13
C GLN A 300 -20.79 -7.33 6.28
N GLY A 301 -19.91 -7.59 7.26
CA GLY A 301 -19.33 -8.91 7.50
C GLY A 301 -18.06 -9.21 6.69
N LEU A 302 -17.59 -8.26 5.88
CA LEU A 302 -16.34 -8.39 5.13
C LEU A 302 -15.17 -7.84 5.95
N GLY A 303 -14.79 -8.53 7.00
CA GLY A 303 -13.71 -8.10 7.86
C GLY A 303 -13.59 -8.95 9.11
N GLU A 304 -12.61 -8.63 9.93
CA GLU A 304 -12.29 -9.31 11.17
C GLU A 304 -11.88 -8.33 12.27
N PRO A 305 -12.31 -8.57 13.53
CA PRO A 305 -11.85 -7.79 14.66
C PRO A 305 -10.33 -7.81 14.78
N ALA A 306 -9.73 -6.68 15.16
CA ALA A 306 -8.30 -6.54 15.31
C ALA A 306 -7.87 -6.52 16.78
N ALA A 307 -6.88 -7.34 17.15
CA ALA A 307 -6.16 -7.24 18.42
C ALA A 307 -4.92 -6.34 18.33
N SER A 308 -4.42 -6.11 17.11
CA SER A 308 -3.21 -5.36 16.80
C SER A 308 -3.35 -4.61 15.48
N ASP A 309 -2.37 -3.79 15.13
CA ASP A 309 -2.24 -3.10 13.85
C ASP A 309 -1.52 -3.92 12.77
N LEU A 310 -1.10 -5.13 13.08
CA LEU A 310 -0.49 -6.04 12.09
C LEU A 310 -1.54 -6.50 11.07
N THR A 311 -1.25 -6.29 9.81
CA THR A 311 -2.15 -6.72 8.73
C THR A 311 -2.21 -8.24 8.66
N PRO A 312 -3.38 -8.86 8.83
CA PRO A 312 -3.53 -10.31 8.71
C PRO A 312 -3.04 -10.84 7.36
N GLY A 313 -2.38 -11.99 7.38
CA GLY A 313 -1.89 -12.65 6.16
C GLY A 313 -0.58 -12.10 5.60
N THR A 314 0.12 -11.21 6.30
CA THR A 314 1.39 -10.59 5.84
C THR A 314 2.66 -11.22 6.45
N GLY A 315 2.55 -12.39 7.07
CA GLY A 315 3.70 -13.16 7.54
C GLY A 315 4.19 -12.83 8.96
N TYR A 316 3.56 -11.88 9.66
CA TYR A 316 3.83 -11.56 11.07
C TYR A 316 2.58 -11.73 11.92
N ASP A 317 2.75 -12.21 13.14
CA ASP A 317 1.69 -12.39 14.12
C ASP A 317 1.98 -11.59 15.39
N SER A 318 0.95 -11.02 15.98
CA SER A 318 1.07 -10.28 17.24
C SER A 318 1.08 -11.20 18.48
N GLY A 319 0.64 -12.45 18.35
CA GLY A 319 0.36 -13.34 19.47
C GLY A 319 -0.83 -12.89 20.33
N LEU A 320 -1.56 -11.83 19.93
CA LEU A 320 -2.64 -11.24 20.68
C LEU A 320 -3.99 -11.73 20.19
N THR A 321 -4.93 -11.83 21.13
CA THR A 321 -6.34 -12.09 20.86
C THR A 321 -7.19 -10.98 21.47
N TRP A 322 -8.36 -10.76 20.88
CA TRP A 322 -9.34 -9.83 21.41
C TRP A 322 -10.65 -10.57 21.74
N ALA A 323 -11.29 -10.14 22.81
CA ALA A 323 -12.65 -10.53 23.15
C ALA A 323 -13.32 -9.38 23.91
N ARG A 324 -14.60 -9.14 23.66
CA ARG A 324 -15.38 -8.18 24.42
C ARG A 324 -15.55 -8.67 25.85
N ASP A 325 -15.30 -7.79 26.84
CA ASP A 325 -15.48 -8.06 28.26
C ASP A 325 -15.94 -6.82 29.00
N VAL A 326 -17.23 -6.61 29.09
CA VAL A 326 -17.82 -5.43 29.76
C VAL A 326 -17.55 -5.41 31.26
N ASP A 327 -17.55 -6.56 31.93
CA ASP A 327 -17.29 -6.64 33.37
C ASP A 327 -15.81 -6.41 33.65
N GLY A 328 -14.91 -6.95 32.82
CA GLY A 328 -13.49 -6.61 32.85
C GLY A 328 -13.22 -5.13 32.59
N ALA A 329 -13.96 -4.53 31.68
CA ALA A 329 -13.88 -3.09 31.42
C ALA A 329 -14.25 -2.27 32.67
N LYS A 330 -15.34 -2.60 33.35
CA LYS A 330 -15.74 -1.95 34.63
C LYS A 330 -14.67 -2.08 35.71
N ALA A 331 -14.06 -3.27 35.83
CA ALA A 331 -12.99 -3.49 36.79
C ALA A 331 -11.76 -2.62 36.49
N LEU A 332 -11.36 -2.53 35.20
CA LEU A 332 -10.25 -1.68 34.75
C LEU A 332 -10.54 -0.17 34.94
N LEU A 333 -11.79 0.26 34.75
CA LEU A 333 -12.17 1.66 35.03
C LEU A 333 -11.98 2.01 36.51
N ALA A 334 -12.37 1.09 37.42
CA ALA A 334 -12.17 1.27 38.84
C ALA A 334 -10.67 1.29 39.22
N GLU A 335 -9.89 0.35 38.66
CA GLU A 335 -8.43 0.28 38.84
C GLU A 335 -7.75 1.56 38.33
N GLY A 336 -8.14 2.04 37.15
CA GLY A 336 -7.60 3.23 36.51
C GLY A 336 -8.06 4.55 37.08
N GLY A 337 -8.95 4.53 38.07
CA GLY A 337 -9.46 5.74 38.73
C GLY A 337 -10.34 6.61 37.84
N TYR A 338 -11.13 6.01 36.96
CA TYR A 338 -12.07 6.74 36.10
C TYR A 338 -13.09 7.52 36.97
N ASP A 339 -13.17 8.82 36.76
CA ASP A 339 -13.96 9.73 37.57
C ASP A 339 -15.39 9.97 37.07
N GLY A 340 -15.80 9.27 35.99
CA GLY A 340 -17.12 9.42 35.38
C GLY A 340 -17.23 10.61 34.41
N ARG A 341 -16.12 11.26 34.07
CA ARG A 341 -16.11 12.38 33.10
C ARG A 341 -16.62 11.93 31.73
N THR A 342 -17.21 12.85 31.00
CA THR A 342 -17.65 12.64 29.64
C THR A 342 -16.47 12.90 28.68
N TYR A 343 -16.20 11.97 27.78
CA TYR A 343 -15.22 12.12 26.70
C TYR A 343 -15.88 12.60 25.39
N THR A 344 -15.10 13.26 24.55
CA THR A 344 -15.50 13.56 23.16
C THR A 344 -15.08 12.44 22.22
N LEU A 345 -15.97 12.04 21.33
CA LEU A 345 -15.72 11.08 20.24
C LEU A 345 -15.93 11.78 18.90
N ALA A 346 -14.85 12.06 18.20
CA ALA A 346 -14.91 12.68 16.88
C ALA A 346 -15.03 11.64 15.76
N CYS A 347 -15.82 11.96 14.75
CA CYS A 347 -15.94 11.13 13.53
C CYS A 347 -16.29 11.99 12.31
N THR A 348 -16.11 11.41 11.12
CA THR A 348 -16.68 11.99 9.89
C THR A 348 -18.18 11.73 9.80
N ALA A 349 -18.91 12.58 9.08
CA ALA A 349 -20.37 12.48 8.99
C ALA A 349 -20.89 11.12 8.55
N ASN A 350 -20.18 10.46 7.61
CA ASN A 350 -20.52 9.12 7.12
C ASN A 350 -20.26 8.00 8.16
N ARG A 351 -19.62 8.31 9.29
CA ARG A 351 -19.35 7.39 10.42
C ARG A 351 -20.18 7.70 11.66
N SER A 352 -21.14 8.62 11.57
CA SER A 352 -21.97 8.99 12.73
C SER A 352 -22.78 7.80 13.28
N GLY A 353 -23.27 6.90 12.43
CA GLY A 353 -23.93 5.67 12.86
C GLY A 353 -23.01 4.72 13.63
N LEU A 354 -21.76 4.58 13.17
CA LEU A 354 -20.72 3.82 13.86
C LEU A 354 -20.39 4.43 15.22
N ALA A 355 -20.22 5.76 15.29
CA ALA A 355 -19.97 6.49 16.54
C ALA A 355 -21.13 6.32 17.52
N ALA A 356 -22.37 6.33 17.06
CA ALA A 356 -23.55 6.11 17.91
C ALA A 356 -23.58 4.69 18.51
N LEU A 357 -23.20 3.68 17.74
CA LEU A 357 -23.08 2.31 18.22
C LEU A 357 -21.97 2.21 19.28
N MET A 358 -20.80 2.80 19.03
CA MET A 358 -19.71 2.85 20.01
C MET A 358 -20.11 3.60 21.30
N GLN A 359 -20.85 4.70 21.16
CA GLN A 359 -21.39 5.44 22.33
C GLN A 359 -22.28 4.55 23.20
N GLN A 360 -23.14 3.74 22.59
CA GLN A 360 -24.00 2.81 23.31
C GLN A 360 -23.19 1.73 24.04
N GLU A 361 -22.23 1.11 23.33
CA GLU A 361 -21.39 0.03 23.90
C GLU A 361 -20.51 0.55 25.05
N LEU A 362 -19.94 1.74 24.93
CA LEU A 362 -19.18 2.39 26.00
C LEU A 362 -20.05 2.70 27.21
N ALA A 363 -21.31 3.11 27.01
CA ALA A 363 -22.25 3.37 28.08
C ALA A 363 -22.59 2.11 28.90
N GLU A 364 -22.60 0.92 28.30
CA GLU A 364 -22.79 -0.35 29.01
C GLU A 364 -21.67 -0.60 30.05
N ALA A 365 -20.45 -0.13 29.77
CA ALA A 365 -19.34 -0.19 30.73
C ALA A 365 -19.31 0.99 31.70
N GLY A 366 -20.20 1.98 31.54
CA GLY A 366 -20.25 3.18 32.36
C GLY A 366 -19.41 4.35 31.84
N ILE A 367 -18.97 4.30 30.58
CA ILE A 367 -18.22 5.38 29.94
C ILE A 367 -19.17 6.25 29.12
N THR A 368 -19.22 7.55 29.43
CA THR A 368 -20.06 8.52 28.71
C THR A 368 -19.24 9.25 27.65
N VAL A 369 -19.76 9.28 26.42
CA VAL A 369 -19.13 10.05 25.32
C VAL A 369 -20.15 10.97 24.65
N THR A 370 -19.69 12.10 24.14
CA THR A 370 -20.41 12.98 23.22
C THR A 370 -19.79 12.90 21.84
N ILE A 371 -20.63 12.85 20.82
CA ILE A 371 -20.19 12.71 19.42
C ILE A 371 -20.05 14.09 18.80
N GLU A 372 -18.90 14.35 18.19
CA GLU A 372 -18.64 15.51 17.33
C GLU A 372 -18.33 15.07 15.91
N THR A 373 -18.97 15.71 14.91
CA THR A 373 -18.68 15.44 13.51
C THR A 373 -17.81 16.52 12.90
N ALA A 374 -16.83 16.10 12.10
CA ALA A 374 -15.93 16.98 11.36
C ALA A 374 -15.55 16.34 10.02
N ASP A 375 -15.04 17.13 9.08
CA ASP A 375 -14.34 16.56 7.93
C ASP A 375 -13.01 15.91 8.35
N SER A 376 -12.43 15.09 7.47
CA SER A 376 -11.23 14.32 7.82
C SER A 376 -10.04 15.19 8.21
N ALA A 377 -9.81 16.30 7.51
CA ALA A 377 -8.68 17.20 7.80
C ALA A 377 -8.85 17.89 9.16
N THR A 378 -10.04 18.39 9.46
CA THR A 378 -10.41 18.99 10.75
C THR A 378 -10.32 17.97 11.89
N LEU A 379 -10.69 16.72 11.64
CA LEU A 379 -10.61 15.65 12.64
C LEU A 379 -9.14 15.37 13.03
N PHE A 380 -8.26 15.18 12.06
CA PHE A 380 -6.84 14.94 12.32
C PHE A 380 -6.15 16.15 12.96
N ALA A 381 -6.45 17.37 12.49
CA ALA A 381 -5.95 18.60 13.12
C ALA A 381 -6.43 18.72 14.57
N GLY A 382 -7.70 18.42 14.83
CA GLY A 382 -8.26 18.44 16.18
C GLY A 382 -7.65 17.40 17.11
N MET A 383 -7.29 16.23 16.61
CA MET A 383 -6.52 15.24 17.38
C MET A 383 -5.10 15.75 17.67
N ALA A 384 -4.41 16.30 16.68
CA ALA A 384 -3.08 16.87 16.85
C ALA A 384 -3.04 18.01 17.87
N ASP A 385 -4.08 18.85 17.89
CA ASP A 385 -4.23 19.98 18.81
C ASP A 385 -4.79 19.57 20.20
N GLY A 386 -5.11 18.30 20.43
CA GLY A 386 -5.68 17.80 21.68
C GLY A 386 -7.14 18.19 21.92
N ARG A 387 -7.87 18.59 20.88
CA ARG A 387 -9.27 19.02 20.97
C ARG A 387 -10.22 17.87 21.33
N TYR A 388 -9.94 16.67 20.81
CA TYR A 388 -10.77 15.49 21.02
C TYR A 388 -10.09 14.49 21.95
N ASP A 389 -10.88 13.77 22.77
CA ASP A 389 -10.40 12.66 23.58
C ASP A 389 -10.22 11.40 22.73
N MET A 390 -11.12 11.18 21.78
CA MET A 390 -11.14 10.04 20.89
C MET A 390 -11.56 10.44 19.48
N ALA A 391 -11.07 9.72 18.47
CA ALA A 391 -11.53 9.89 17.08
C ALA A 391 -11.46 8.59 16.30
N ILE A 392 -12.47 8.36 15.43
CA ILE A 392 -12.52 7.20 14.54
C ILE A 392 -11.75 7.52 13.25
N ALA A 393 -10.73 6.74 12.95
CA ALA A 393 -9.97 6.85 11.71
C ALA A 393 -9.89 5.52 10.96
N SER A 394 -9.55 5.59 9.68
CA SER A 394 -9.23 4.41 8.87
C SER A 394 -8.04 4.68 7.95
N HIS A 395 -7.31 3.62 7.66
CA HIS A 395 -6.08 3.64 6.89
C HIS A 395 -6.05 2.49 5.89
N THR A 396 -5.25 2.62 4.85
CA THR A 396 -4.88 1.50 3.98
C THR A 396 -3.73 0.74 4.64
N PRO A 397 -3.92 -0.53 5.03
CA PRO A 397 -2.87 -1.29 5.69
C PRO A 397 -1.72 -1.62 4.76
N GLY A 398 -0.51 -1.72 5.32
CA GLY A 398 0.70 -2.13 4.63
C GLY A 398 1.13 -3.55 5.00
N ALA A 399 2.02 -4.13 4.21
CA ALA A 399 2.55 -5.48 4.45
C ALA A 399 3.69 -5.52 5.47
N LEU A 400 4.39 -4.41 5.69
CA LEU A 400 5.46 -4.34 6.67
C LEU A 400 4.92 -4.29 8.11
N PRO A 401 5.60 -4.89 9.08
CA PRO A 401 5.11 -4.96 10.46
C PRO A 401 5.04 -3.59 11.16
N LEU A 402 5.73 -2.58 10.63
CA LEU A 402 5.77 -1.23 11.18
C LEU A 402 4.97 -0.21 10.35
N TRP A 403 4.21 -0.65 9.36
CA TRP A 403 3.50 0.22 8.42
C TRP A 403 2.67 1.33 9.10
N PHE A 404 2.14 1.04 10.27
CA PHE A 404 1.31 1.95 11.04
C PHE A 404 2.10 2.67 12.13
N THR A 405 2.88 1.94 12.93
CA THR A 405 3.50 2.44 14.16
C THR A 405 4.73 3.31 13.92
N GLU A 406 5.52 3.05 12.87
CA GLU A 406 6.79 3.74 12.63
C GLU A 406 6.65 5.26 12.58
N SER A 407 5.60 5.77 11.94
CA SER A 407 5.37 7.20 11.78
C SER A 407 4.54 7.84 12.90
N ARG A 408 3.99 7.06 13.83
CA ARG A 408 3.02 7.55 14.83
C ARG A 408 3.64 7.90 16.18
N PHE A 409 4.82 7.34 16.47
CA PHE A 409 5.50 7.53 17.75
C PHE A 409 6.77 8.37 17.54
N THR A 410 6.64 9.53 16.92
CA THR A 410 7.73 10.50 16.71
C THR A 410 7.37 11.84 17.34
N ALA A 411 8.37 12.68 17.61
CA ALA A 411 8.12 14.01 18.17
C ALA A 411 7.26 14.89 17.25
N ASP A 412 7.41 14.71 15.92
CA ASP A 412 6.71 15.51 14.92
C ASP A 412 5.31 14.95 14.57
N ASN A 413 5.01 13.71 14.97
CA ASN A 413 3.73 13.05 14.68
C ASN A 413 3.27 12.21 15.88
N ASN A 414 2.96 12.86 16.99
CA ASN A 414 2.42 12.24 18.20
C ASN A 414 0.92 12.53 18.34
N LEU A 415 0.13 12.04 17.38
CA LEU A 415 -1.34 12.23 17.37
C LEU A 415 -2.05 11.63 18.58
N PHE A 416 -1.41 10.70 19.27
CA PHE A 416 -1.97 10.05 20.46
C PHE A 416 -1.60 10.76 21.75
N HIS A 417 -0.82 11.85 21.72
CA HIS A 417 -0.35 12.59 22.88
C HIS A 417 0.30 11.70 23.95
N VAL A 418 1.13 10.75 23.50
CA VAL A 418 1.90 9.88 24.38
C VAL A 418 3.01 10.71 25.04
N ALA A 419 3.03 10.74 26.40
CA ALA A 419 4.00 11.55 27.14
C ALA A 419 5.44 11.04 27.01
N GLU A 420 5.62 9.70 26.98
CA GLU A 420 6.91 9.05 26.93
C GLU A 420 7.05 8.20 25.64
N LEU A 421 7.69 8.76 24.63
CA LEU A 421 7.88 8.10 23.32
C LEU A 421 9.00 7.05 23.33
N THR A 422 9.97 7.15 24.27
CA THR A 422 11.18 6.31 24.29
C THR A 422 10.90 4.80 24.26
N PRO A 423 9.95 4.25 25.02
CA PRO A 423 9.66 2.82 24.96
C PRO A 423 9.25 2.34 23.56
N TYR A 424 8.42 3.12 22.89
CA TYR A 424 7.91 2.82 21.54
C TYR A 424 9.02 2.93 20.48
N THR A 425 9.78 4.03 20.52
CA THR A 425 10.88 4.24 19.56
C THR A 425 11.97 3.19 19.70
N GLN A 426 12.27 2.71 20.92
CA GLN A 426 13.20 1.63 21.16
C GLN A 426 12.67 0.28 20.63
N ALA A 427 11.40 -0.03 20.87
CA ALA A 427 10.78 -1.24 20.35
C ALA A 427 10.70 -1.24 18.83
N ILE A 428 10.35 -0.10 18.20
CA ILE A 428 10.36 0.08 16.73
C ILE A 428 11.78 -0.12 16.19
N ALA A 429 12.80 0.48 16.84
CA ALA A 429 14.19 0.32 16.42
C ALA A 429 14.66 -1.14 16.53
N ALA A 430 14.19 -1.89 17.53
CA ALA A 430 14.50 -3.31 17.67
C ALA A 430 13.89 -4.15 16.52
N VAL A 431 12.67 -3.87 16.09
CA VAL A 431 12.06 -4.51 14.92
C VAL A 431 12.87 -4.20 13.65
N LYS A 432 13.26 -2.94 13.45
CA LYS A 432 14.05 -2.51 12.29
C LYS A 432 15.44 -3.12 12.26
N GLY A 433 16.06 -3.32 13.44
CA GLY A 433 17.40 -3.88 13.57
C GLY A 433 17.48 -5.40 13.38
N ALA A 434 16.36 -6.10 13.44
CA ALA A 434 16.29 -7.54 13.24
C ALA A 434 16.25 -7.87 11.74
N ALA A 435 17.32 -8.48 11.21
CA ALA A 435 17.43 -8.82 9.80
C ALA A 435 16.75 -10.16 9.46
N GLU A 436 16.80 -11.12 10.37
CA GLU A 436 16.22 -12.45 10.18
C GLU A 436 14.73 -12.46 10.57
N HIS A 437 13.91 -13.16 9.79
CA HIS A 437 12.45 -13.21 9.99
C HIS A 437 12.07 -13.64 11.42
N ASP A 438 12.65 -14.72 11.92
CA ASP A 438 12.31 -15.28 13.25
C ASP A 438 12.70 -14.31 14.37
N GLU A 439 13.84 -13.65 14.26
CA GLU A 439 14.26 -12.61 15.21
C GLU A 439 13.30 -11.42 15.14
N ARG A 440 12.98 -10.97 13.95
CA ARG A 440 12.04 -9.85 13.73
C ARG A 440 10.64 -10.18 14.28
N GLN A 441 10.16 -11.42 14.11
CA GLN A 441 8.89 -11.88 14.68
C GLN A 441 8.86 -11.70 16.21
N VAL A 442 9.94 -12.09 16.89
CA VAL A 442 10.05 -11.89 18.35
C VAL A 442 9.98 -10.40 18.72
N ARG A 443 10.68 -9.54 17.99
CA ARG A 443 10.65 -8.08 18.24
C ARG A 443 9.29 -7.47 17.93
N VAL A 444 8.59 -7.98 16.91
CA VAL A 444 7.20 -7.59 16.60
C VAL A 444 6.28 -7.95 17.75
N GLU A 445 6.36 -9.17 18.29
CA GLU A 445 5.56 -9.59 19.45
C GLU A 445 5.83 -8.71 20.68
N GLU A 446 7.09 -8.37 20.95
CA GLU A 446 7.47 -7.45 22.06
C GLU A 446 6.84 -6.05 21.87
N LEU A 447 6.90 -5.48 20.66
CA LEU A 447 6.24 -4.20 20.34
C LEU A 447 4.72 -4.31 20.51
N GLN A 448 4.11 -5.35 19.98
CA GLN A 448 2.65 -5.55 20.09
C GLN A 448 2.21 -5.76 21.54
N ALA A 449 2.99 -6.44 22.36
CA ALA A 449 2.73 -6.59 23.79
C ALA A 449 2.77 -5.22 24.52
N LEU A 450 3.74 -4.37 24.19
CA LEU A 450 3.82 -2.99 24.70
C LEU A 450 2.57 -2.19 24.30
N LEU A 451 2.20 -2.22 23.01
CA LEU A 451 1.01 -1.53 22.51
C LEU A 451 -0.27 -2.04 23.17
N ALA A 452 -0.39 -3.34 23.44
CA ALA A 452 -1.52 -3.92 24.14
C ALA A 452 -1.59 -3.51 25.61
N ALA A 453 -0.45 -3.44 26.31
CA ALA A 453 -0.38 -3.06 27.72
C ALA A 453 -0.72 -1.58 27.93
N GLU A 454 -0.13 -0.71 27.11
CA GLU A 454 -0.29 0.74 27.19
C GLU A 454 -1.53 1.27 26.49
N ARG A 455 -1.98 0.59 25.45
CA ARG A 455 -3.15 0.89 24.60
C ARG A 455 -3.21 2.37 24.18
N PRO A 456 -2.18 2.88 23.49
CA PRO A 456 -2.17 4.29 23.08
C PRO A 456 -3.21 4.62 22.02
N PHE A 457 -3.63 3.64 21.25
CA PHE A 457 -4.77 3.63 20.32
C PHE A 457 -5.45 2.26 20.40
N ILE A 458 -6.64 2.14 19.84
CA ILE A 458 -7.38 0.87 19.80
C ILE A 458 -7.49 0.40 18.36
N PRO A 459 -6.88 -0.73 17.98
CA PRO A 459 -7.18 -1.41 16.73
C PRO A 459 -8.61 -1.93 16.79
N LEU A 460 -9.43 -1.61 15.79
CA LEU A 460 -10.84 -1.97 15.77
C LEU A 460 -11.10 -3.22 14.92
N TRP A 461 -10.89 -3.12 13.62
CA TRP A 461 -11.01 -4.23 12.68
C TRP A 461 -10.23 -3.98 11.39
N PHE A 462 -9.98 -5.04 10.68
CA PHE A 462 -9.54 -5.00 9.29
C PHE A 462 -10.72 -5.30 8.36
N GLY A 463 -10.89 -4.49 7.32
CA GLY A 463 -11.94 -4.66 6.32
C GLY A 463 -11.41 -5.20 5.01
N ARG A 464 -12.21 -6.09 4.37
CA ARG A 464 -11.97 -6.63 3.03
C ARG A 464 -13.00 -6.08 2.05
N THR A 465 -12.71 -6.23 0.76
CA THR A 465 -13.63 -5.84 -0.31
C THR A 465 -13.96 -6.99 -1.22
N LEU A 466 -15.12 -6.88 -1.89
CA LEU A 466 -15.52 -7.74 -2.98
C LEU A 466 -15.13 -7.10 -4.31
N HIS A 467 -14.62 -7.91 -5.22
CA HIS A 467 -14.29 -7.54 -6.59
C HIS A 467 -15.09 -8.41 -7.56
N VAL A 468 -15.48 -7.85 -8.68
CA VAL A 468 -16.26 -8.54 -9.72
C VAL A 468 -15.52 -8.48 -11.05
N GLN A 469 -15.45 -9.60 -11.74
CA GLN A 469 -14.83 -9.71 -13.05
C GLN A 469 -15.62 -10.66 -13.96
N SER A 470 -15.35 -10.55 -15.26
CA SER A 470 -15.87 -11.49 -16.23
C SER A 470 -15.15 -12.85 -16.15
N PRO A 471 -15.82 -13.99 -16.31
CA PRO A 471 -15.18 -15.29 -16.41
C PRO A 471 -14.39 -15.48 -17.72
N THR A 472 -14.37 -14.49 -18.60
CA THR A 472 -13.62 -14.52 -19.87
C THR A 472 -12.12 -14.34 -19.69
N VAL A 473 -11.66 -13.90 -18.54
CA VAL A 473 -10.23 -13.72 -18.22
C VAL A 473 -9.84 -14.55 -17.00
N ASP A 474 -8.92 -15.45 -17.19
CA ASP A 474 -8.36 -16.33 -16.18
C ASP A 474 -6.99 -15.85 -15.71
N GLY A 475 -6.52 -16.32 -14.55
CA GLY A 475 -5.16 -16.07 -14.04
C GLY A 475 -4.96 -14.73 -13.34
N ILE A 476 -6.04 -13.98 -13.11
CA ILE A 476 -5.96 -12.69 -12.41
C ILE A 476 -5.69 -12.94 -10.93
N ASP A 477 -4.53 -12.48 -10.45
CA ASP A 477 -4.26 -12.32 -9.02
C ASP A 477 -4.82 -10.96 -8.59
N TYR A 478 -5.87 -10.99 -7.77
CA TYR A 478 -6.54 -9.77 -7.35
C TYR A 478 -5.62 -8.90 -6.50
N PRO A 479 -5.17 -7.74 -7.00
CA PRO A 479 -4.22 -6.89 -6.29
C PRO A 479 -4.87 -6.21 -5.09
N SER A 480 -4.13 -6.12 -4.00
CA SER A 480 -4.48 -5.18 -2.93
C SER A 480 -4.30 -3.75 -3.44
N SER A 481 -5.18 -2.84 -2.99
CA SER A 481 -5.08 -1.41 -3.32
C SER A 481 -3.73 -0.79 -2.91
N ALA A 482 -3.05 -1.37 -1.92
CA ALA A 482 -1.78 -0.88 -1.42
C ALA A 482 -0.63 -1.01 -2.42
N PHE A 483 -0.67 -2.00 -3.29
CA PHE A 483 0.46 -2.34 -4.16
C PHE A 483 0.24 -2.02 -5.64
N SER A 484 -0.99 -1.83 -6.07
CA SER A 484 -1.36 -1.54 -7.48
C SER A 484 -0.67 -2.46 -8.49
N ASN A 485 -0.57 -3.74 -8.14
CA ASN A 485 0.27 -4.73 -8.78
C ASN A 485 -0.64 -5.73 -9.50
N GLU A 486 -0.33 -6.08 -10.72
CA GLU A 486 -1.13 -7.00 -11.53
C GLU A 486 -0.23 -7.93 -12.33
N ASN A 487 -0.55 -9.23 -12.30
CA ASN A 487 0.21 -10.30 -12.96
C ASN A 487 -0.25 -10.53 -14.42
N VAL A 488 -0.33 -9.49 -15.23
CA VAL A 488 -0.93 -9.58 -16.57
C VAL A 488 -0.27 -10.61 -17.50
N TRP A 489 0.97 -11.03 -17.21
CA TRP A 489 1.65 -12.12 -17.96
C TRP A 489 1.03 -13.50 -17.73
N ASP A 490 0.29 -13.69 -16.62
CA ASP A 490 -0.45 -14.93 -16.31
C ASP A 490 -1.90 -14.88 -16.81
N TRP A 491 -2.37 -13.74 -17.27
CA TRP A 491 -3.76 -13.59 -17.72
C TRP A 491 -3.99 -14.32 -19.05
N VAL A 492 -5.09 -15.06 -19.10
CA VAL A 492 -5.50 -15.82 -20.28
C VAL A 492 -6.92 -15.45 -20.65
N TYR A 493 -7.10 -14.94 -21.89
CA TYR A 493 -8.43 -14.69 -22.42
C TYR A 493 -9.06 -16.01 -22.89
N ARG A 494 -10.28 -16.30 -22.42
CA ARG A 494 -11.02 -17.53 -22.71
C ARG A 494 -12.15 -17.33 -23.74
N GLY A 495 -12.44 -16.11 -24.12
CA GLY A 495 -13.43 -15.77 -25.14
C GLY A 495 -14.80 -15.44 -24.61
#